data_532a86985a9cf8549d7080bf4e088b6f
#
_entry.id   532a86985a9cf8549d7080bf4e088b6f
#
_cell.length_a   1.000
_cell.length_b   1.000
_cell.length_c   1.000
_cell.angle_alpha   90.00
_cell.angle_beta   90.00
_cell.angle_gamma   90.00
#
_symmetry.space_group_name_H-M   'P 1'
#
loop_
_entity.id
_entity.type
_entity.pdbx_description
1 polymer ?
#
loop_
_entity_poly.entity_id
_entity_poly.type
_entity_poly.pdbx_seq_one_letter_code
_entity_poly.pdbx_strand_id
1 'polypeptide(L)'
;INDGSTVKFDLVKKLQNTTQINLKNNEGNQKAISIGLRYIKENNKNFNYIFIMDSDGEDNPKYLLSLLDEVKKFNNEKIIFASRLRRNEGFIFNLFYFFYKVTFFILTGHKINFGNYSCIPYILIDKICDLPMIDFHFSATIIKSQIPINSIPCDKGIRYSGQSSMRFTKFLIHAMKSLSVFYEEILTRFLIFSFIGILINIFLIISIFFIKIFSQSVMLGWSSNMVLGLTVIITILAFMFFASLIMLINK
;
A
#
# COMPACT_ATOMS: atom_id res chain seq x y z
N ILE A 1 9.26 -7.77 -18.54
CA ILE A 1 10.51 -7.44 -17.82
C ILE A 1 10.97 -8.68 -17.08
N ASN A 2 12.23 -9.02 -17.20
CA ASN A 2 12.88 -10.08 -16.44
C ASN A 2 13.64 -9.46 -15.27
N ASP A 3 13.12 -9.65 -14.06
CA ASP A 3 13.67 -9.09 -12.82
C ASP A 3 14.74 -10.00 -12.21
N GLY A 4 15.85 -10.20 -12.95
CA GLY A 4 17.00 -10.97 -12.46
C GLY A 4 16.71 -12.46 -12.25
N SER A 5 15.92 -13.09 -13.12
CA SER A 5 15.66 -14.53 -13.04
C SER A 5 16.94 -15.33 -13.25
N THR A 6 17.14 -16.38 -12.42
CA THR A 6 18.27 -17.31 -12.56
C THR A 6 18.18 -18.20 -13.80
N VAL A 7 16.95 -18.37 -14.31
CA VAL A 7 16.71 -19.13 -15.55
C VAL A 7 16.75 -18.16 -16.73
N LYS A 8 17.65 -18.40 -17.66
CA LYS A 8 17.72 -17.59 -18.89
C LYS A 8 16.55 -17.97 -19.82
N PHE A 9 15.61 -17.05 -19.99
CA PHE A 9 14.57 -17.12 -21.00
C PHE A 9 14.94 -16.28 -22.21
N ASP A 10 15.04 -16.89 -23.37
CA ASP A 10 15.24 -16.18 -24.64
C ASP A 10 13.88 -16.14 -25.37
N LEU A 11 12.96 -15.34 -24.84
CA LEU A 11 11.60 -15.18 -25.40
C LEU A 11 11.63 -14.41 -26.73
N VAL A 12 12.59 -13.52 -26.92
CA VAL A 12 12.67 -12.61 -28.06
C VAL A 12 12.80 -13.38 -29.39
N LYS A 13 13.45 -14.53 -29.38
CA LYS A 13 13.59 -15.37 -30.59
C LYS A 13 12.30 -16.07 -31.05
N LYS A 14 11.27 -16.11 -30.18
CA LYS A 14 10.04 -16.87 -30.43
C LYS A 14 8.78 -16.03 -30.65
N LEU A 15 8.78 -14.77 -30.23
CA LEU A 15 7.59 -13.92 -30.27
C LEU A 15 7.86 -12.64 -31.09
N GLN A 16 7.04 -12.43 -32.11
CA GLN A 16 7.05 -11.18 -32.87
C GLN A 16 6.55 -10.03 -32.00
N ASN A 17 7.07 -8.82 -32.22
CA ASN A 17 6.70 -7.59 -31.50
C ASN A 17 6.92 -7.62 -29.98
N THR A 18 7.92 -8.38 -29.54
CA THR A 18 8.27 -8.49 -28.11
C THR A 18 9.62 -7.84 -27.83
N THR A 19 9.67 -7.00 -26.81
CA THR A 19 10.91 -6.45 -26.24
C THR A 19 11.12 -7.04 -24.86
N GLN A 20 12.25 -7.68 -24.62
CA GLN A 20 12.63 -8.19 -23.31
C GLN A 20 13.62 -7.25 -22.63
N ILE A 21 13.21 -6.71 -21.48
CA ILE A 21 14.08 -5.92 -20.61
C ILE A 21 14.63 -6.83 -19.52
N ASN A 22 15.95 -7.02 -19.47
CA ASN A 22 16.63 -7.82 -18.45
C ASN A 22 17.28 -6.90 -17.43
N LEU A 23 16.84 -6.96 -16.19
CA LEU A 23 17.49 -6.23 -15.09
C LEU A 23 18.74 -6.99 -14.63
N LYS A 24 19.79 -6.26 -14.26
CA LYS A 24 21.06 -6.85 -13.79
C LYS A 24 20.88 -7.58 -12.46
N ASN A 25 20.05 -7.03 -11.58
CA ASN A 25 19.77 -7.57 -10.26
C ASN A 25 18.26 -7.73 -10.09
N ASN A 26 17.86 -8.54 -9.12
CA ASN A 26 16.46 -8.60 -8.70
C ASN A 26 16.10 -7.35 -7.89
N GLU A 27 15.34 -6.44 -8.48
CA GLU A 27 14.91 -5.17 -7.91
C GLU A 27 13.53 -5.27 -7.25
N GLY A 28 12.82 -6.36 -7.52
CA GLY A 28 11.47 -6.64 -7.05
C GLY A 28 10.38 -6.15 -7.98
N ASN A 29 9.24 -6.82 -7.96
CA ASN A 29 8.11 -6.62 -8.88
C ASN A 29 7.69 -5.14 -9.03
N GLN A 30 7.62 -4.39 -7.92
CA GLN A 30 7.14 -2.99 -7.95
C GLN A 30 8.08 -2.09 -8.76
N LYS A 31 9.40 -2.22 -8.55
CA LYS A 31 10.39 -1.44 -9.28
C LYS A 31 10.50 -1.92 -10.74
N ALA A 32 10.32 -3.20 -11.01
CA ALA A 32 10.25 -3.72 -12.37
C ALA A 32 9.08 -3.09 -13.14
N ILE A 33 7.91 -2.94 -12.52
CA ILE A 33 6.75 -2.27 -13.12
C ILE A 33 7.10 -0.82 -13.49
N SER A 34 7.67 -0.05 -12.58
CA SER A 34 8.02 1.35 -12.81
C SER A 34 9.06 1.52 -13.91
N ILE A 35 10.08 0.64 -13.97
CA ILE A 35 11.07 0.61 -15.05
C ILE A 35 10.38 0.36 -16.40
N GLY A 36 9.42 -0.57 -16.44
CA GLY A 36 8.67 -0.85 -17.66
C GLY A 36 7.82 0.33 -18.13
N LEU A 37 7.16 1.02 -17.22
CA LEU A 37 6.38 2.20 -17.54
C LEU A 37 7.26 3.34 -18.08
N ARG A 38 8.41 3.61 -17.45
CA ARG A 38 9.39 4.59 -17.93
C ARG A 38 9.96 4.22 -19.30
N TYR A 39 10.28 2.94 -19.52
CA TYR A 39 10.72 2.47 -20.83
C TYR A 39 9.68 2.72 -21.92
N ILE A 40 8.38 2.49 -21.64
CA ILE A 40 7.30 2.77 -22.58
C ILE A 40 7.18 4.27 -22.85
N LYS A 41 7.26 5.11 -21.79
CA LYS A 41 7.26 6.57 -21.91
C LYS A 41 8.39 7.07 -22.83
N GLU A 42 9.62 6.60 -22.62
CA GLU A 42 10.82 7.04 -23.35
C GLU A 42 10.84 6.57 -24.81
N ASN A 43 10.32 5.38 -25.09
CA ASN A 43 10.35 4.83 -26.44
C ASN A 43 9.22 5.29 -27.36
N ASN A 44 8.32 6.13 -26.86
CA ASN A 44 7.25 6.87 -27.54
C ASN A 44 6.62 6.13 -28.75
N LYS A 45 6.17 4.90 -28.51
CA LYS A 45 5.45 4.12 -29.50
C LYS A 45 3.98 4.52 -29.43
N ASN A 46 3.26 4.54 -30.56
CA ASN A 46 1.85 4.91 -30.67
C ASN A 46 0.94 3.86 -30.00
N PHE A 47 0.97 3.81 -28.68
CA PHE A 47 0.06 2.98 -27.88
C PHE A 47 -1.08 3.82 -27.34
N ASN A 48 -2.27 3.25 -27.30
CA ASN A 48 -3.43 3.87 -26.67
C ASN A 48 -3.60 3.41 -25.20
N TYR A 49 -3.16 2.19 -24.90
CA TYR A 49 -3.38 1.53 -23.62
C TYR A 49 -2.16 0.73 -23.20
N ILE A 50 -1.92 0.65 -21.89
CA ILE A 50 -0.88 -0.15 -21.27
C ILE A 50 -1.54 -1.11 -20.29
N PHE A 51 -1.19 -2.40 -20.41
CA PHE A 51 -1.62 -3.41 -19.45
C PHE A 51 -0.44 -3.81 -18.57
N ILE A 52 -0.67 -3.83 -17.26
CA ILE A 52 0.27 -4.39 -16.29
C ILE A 52 -0.31 -5.73 -15.83
N MET A 53 0.48 -6.78 -15.93
CA MET A 53 0.09 -8.11 -15.46
C MET A 53 1.31 -8.94 -15.06
N ASP A 54 1.12 -9.83 -14.08
CA ASP A 54 2.12 -10.81 -13.69
C ASP A 54 2.15 -11.97 -14.70
N SER A 55 3.36 -12.47 -15.02
CA SER A 55 3.57 -13.50 -16.06
C SER A 55 3.38 -14.93 -15.54
N ASP A 56 2.98 -15.13 -14.28
CA ASP A 56 2.88 -16.45 -13.66
C ASP A 56 1.56 -17.17 -13.91
N GLY A 57 0.61 -16.51 -14.57
CA GLY A 57 -0.72 -17.02 -14.91
C GLY A 57 -1.80 -16.68 -13.88
N GLU A 58 -1.45 -16.09 -12.73
CA GLU A 58 -2.44 -15.66 -11.74
C GLU A 58 -3.30 -14.49 -12.25
N ASP A 59 -2.72 -13.62 -13.07
CA ASP A 59 -3.44 -12.57 -13.80
C ASP A 59 -3.93 -13.15 -15.13
N ASN A 60 -5.23 -13.43 -15.22
CA ASN A 60 -5.79 -14.15 -16.35
C ASN A 60 -6.02 -13.24 -17.57
N PRO A 61 -5.40 -13.52 -18.73
CA PRO A 61 -5.54 -12.70 -19.94
C PRO A 61 -6.97 -12.55 -20.46
N LYS A 62 -7.89 -13.44 -20.09
CA LYS A 62 -9.31 -13.35 -20.52
C LYS A 62 -9.98 -12.02 -20.13
N TYR A 63 -9.46 -11.33 -19.09
CA TYR A 63 -10.02 -10.06 -18.61
C TYR A 63 -9.45 -8.82 -19.32
N LEU A 64 -8.46 -8.97 -20.22
CA LEU A 64 -7.85 -7.82 -20.91
C LEU A 64 -8.89 -7.00 -21.69
N LEU A 65 -9.78 -7.66 -22.42
CA LEU A 65 -10.85 -6.97 -23.16
C LEU A 65 -11.85 -6.28 -22.23
N SER A 66 -12.23 -6.93 -21.13
CA SER A 66 -13.14 -6.33 -20.15
C SER A 66 -12.54 -5.10 -19.46
N LEU A 67 -11.23 -5.14 -19.13
CA LEU A 67 -10.51 -3.98 -18.61
C LEU A 67 -10.46 -2.84 -19.64
N LEU A 68 -10.20 -3.16 -20.90
CA LEU A 68 -10.17 -2.17 -21.99
C LEU A 68 -11.52 -1.51 -22.21
N ASP A 69 -12.58 -2.31 -22.26
CA ASP A 69 -13.94 -1.80 -22.47
C ASP A 69 -14.37 -0.88 -21.31
N GLU A 70 -13.97 -1.23 -20.10
CA GLU A 70 -14.25 -0.38 -18.94
C GLU A 70 -13.47 0.94 -18.99
N VAL A 71 -12.20 0.95 -19.43
CA VAL A 71 -11.44 2.20 -19.65
C VAL A 71 -12.15 3.10 -20.66
N LYS A 72 -12.64 2.53 -21.78
CA LYS A 72 -13.34 3.28 -22.82
C LYS A 72 -14.66 3.88 -22.33
N LYS A 73 -15.41 3.21 -21.46
CA LYS A 73 -16.64 3.74 -20.84
C LYS A 73 -16.38 5.02 -20.05
N PHE A 74 -15.18 5.18 -19.49
CA PHE A 74 -14.78 6.38 -18.77
C PHE A 74 -13.94 7.35 -19.60
N ASN A 75 -14.09 7.34 -20.94
CA ASN A 75 -13.42 8.26 -21.87
C ASN A 75 -11.89 8.32 -21.69
N ASN A 76 -11.26 7.22 -21.30
CA ASN A 76 -9.81 7.11 -21.03
C ASN A 76 -9.29 8.01 -19.87
N GLU A 77 -10.16 8.42 -18.96
CA GLU A 77 -9.79 9.27 -17.83
C GLU A 77 -9.40 8.47 -16.57
N LYS A 78 -9.71 7.18 -16.54
CA LYS A 78 -9.51 6.34 -15.35
C LYS A 78 -8.58 5.16 -15.63
N ILE A 79 -7.80 4.79 -14.61
CA ILE A 79 -7.09 3.52 -14.57
C ILE A 79 -8.06 2.45 -14.07
N ILE A 80 -8.15 1.32 -14.76
CA ILE A 80 -9.03 0.22 -14.37
C ILE A 80 -8.19 -0.93 -13.81
N PHE A 81 -8.46 -1.29 -12.56
CA PHE A 81 -7.80 -2.40 -11.87
C PHE A 81 -8.65 -3.67 -11.90
N ALA A 82 -7.99 -4.82 -11.96
CA ALA A 82 -8.61 -6.10 -11.69
C ALA A 82 -8.66 -6.34 -10.17
N SER A 83 -9.85 -6.39 -9.58
CA SER A 83 -10.05 -6.71 -8.17
C SER A 83 -10.34 -8.20 -7.99
N ARG A 84 -9.59 -8.89 -7.12
CA ARG A 84 -9.77 -10.33 -6.89
C ARG A 84 -11.05 -10.60 -6.09
N LEU A 85 -12.00 -11.36 -6.66
CA LEU A 85 -13.28 -11.72 -6.05
C LEU A 85 -13.12 -12.63 -4.83
N ARG A 86 -12.22 -13.60 -4.89
CA ARG A 86 -11.98 -14.60 -3.83
C ARG A 86 -10.48 -14.84 -3.64
N ARG A 87 -10.08 -15.01 -2.38
CA ARG A 87 -8.74 -15.47 -2.01
C ARG A 87 -8.86 -16.83 -1.34
N ASN A 88 -8.32 -17.86 -1.99
CA ASN A 88 -8.30 -19.24 -1.45
C ASN A 88 -6.94 -19.54 -0.77
N GLU A 89 -6.44 -18.61 0.03
CA GLU A 89 -5.07 -18.68 0.58
C GLU A 89 -5.03 -19.17 2.04
N GLY A 90 -6.11 -19.83 2.52
CA GLY A 90 -6.22 -20.36 3.88
C GLY A 90 -6.69 -19.33 4.93
N PHE A 91 -7.22 -19.84 6.06
CA PHE A 91 -7.86 -19.03 7.10
C PHE A 91 -6.89 -18.02 7.75
N ILE A 92 -5.67 -18.48 8.09
CA ILE A 92 -4.67 -17.64 8.75
C ILE A 92 -4.26 -16.46 7.86
N PHE A 93 -4.02 -16.71 6.56
CA PHE A 93 -3.67 -15.65 5.62
C PHE A 93 -4.81 -14.64 5.46
N ASN A 94 -6.05 -15.11 5.36
CA ASN A 94 -7.23 -14.23 5.25
C ASN A 94 -7.40 -13.36 6.49
N LEU A 95 -7.11 -13.88 7.68
CA LEU A 95 -7.15 -13.13 8.93
C LEU A 95 -6.09 -12.01 8.94
N PHE A 96 -4.83 -12.32 8.60
CA PHE A 96 -3.77 -11.29 8.50
C PHE A 96 -4.07 -10.25 7.42
N TYR A 97 -4.63 -10.68 6.29
CA TYR A 97 -5.03 -9.76 5.23
C TYR A 97 -6.18 -8.83 5.66
N PHE A 98 -7.13 -9.34 6.44
CA PHE A 98 -8.18 -8.52 7.03
C PHE A 98 -7.59 -7.46 7.98
N PHE A 99 -6.71 -7.86 8.91
CA PHE A 99 -6.02 -6.91 9.78
C PHE A 99 -5.21 -5.88 9.00
N TYR A 100 -4.49 -6.32 7.96
CA TYR A 100 -3.77 -5.41 7.07
C TYR A 100 -4.71 -4.35 6.45
N LYS A 101 -5.86 -4.75 5.90
CA LYS A 101 -6.81 -3.80 5.31
C LYS A 101 -7.39 -2.81 6.32
N VAL A 102 -7.72 -3.29 7.52
CA VAL A 102 -8.21 -2.43 8.60
C VAL A 102 -7.13 -1.44 9.04
N THR A 103 -5.91 -1.92 9.29
CA THR A 103 -4.76 -1.07 9.66
C THR A 103 -4.44 -0.06 8.56
N PHE A 104 -4.41 -0.51 7.30
CA PHE A 104 -4.18 0.36 6.16
C PHE A 104 -5.23 1.48 6.10
N PHE A 105 -6.50 1.15 6.24
CA PHE A 105 -7.58 2.14 6.25
C PHE A 105 -7.48 3.11 7.43
N ILE A 106 -7.24 2.62 8.65
CA ILE A 106 -7.08 3.47 9.84
C ILE A 106 -5.90 4.43 9.67
N LEU A 107 -4.76 3.94 9.18
CA LEU A 107 -3.54 4.72 9.07
C LEU A 107 -3.54 5.68 7.87
N THR A 108 -4.16 5.33 6.75
CA THR A 108 -4.09 6.11 5.51
C THR A 108 -5.40 6.81 5.13
N GLY A 109 -6.55 6.31 5.59
CA GLY A 109 -7.88 6.74 5.17
C GLY A 109 -8.32 6.17 3.83
N HIS A 110 -7.51 5.36 3.17
CA HIS A 110 -7.78 4.79 1.86
C HIS A 110 -8.05 3.28 1.93
N LYS A 111 -8.81 2.76 0.95
CA LYS A 111 -9.05 1.32 0.80
C LYS A 111 -8.18 0.77 -0.33
N ILE A 112 -7.52 -0.35 -0.09
CA ILE A 112 -6.75 -1.07 -1.11
C ILE A 112 -7.36 -2.47 -1.30
N ASN A 113 -7.99 -2.71 -2.45
CA ASN A 113 -8.70 -3.96 -2.75
C ASN A 113 -8.21 -4.65 -4.03
N PHE A 114 -7.20 -4.12 -4.68
CA PHE A 114 -6.65 -4.62 -5.93
C PHE A 114 -5.12 -4.73 -5.88
N GLY A 115 -4.58 -5.52 -6.80
CA GLY A 115 -3.13 -5.66 -7.02
C GLY A 115 -2.63 -4.73 -8.12
N ASN A 116 -1.64 -5.21 -8.90
CA ASN A 116 -1.04 -4.44 -9.98
C ASN A 116 -1.74 -4.65 -11.33
N TYR A 117 -2.51 -5.75 -11.47
CA TYR A 117 -3.19 -6.07 -12.74
C TYR A 117 -4.17 -4.96 -13.11
N SER A 118 -3.87 -4.26 -14.21
CA SER A 118 -4.59 -3.04 -14.57
C SER A 118 -4.46 -2.70 -16.05
N CYS A 119 -5.40 -1.90 -16.55
CA CYS A 119 -5.34 -1.22 -17.83
C CYS A 119 -5.22 0.30 -17.60
N ILE A 120 -4.20 0.90 -18.20
CA ILE A 120 -3.84 2.30 -18.07
C ILE A 120 -4.02 2.97 -19.43
N PRO A 121 -4.80 4.06 -19.54
CA PRO A 121 -4.77 4.91 -20.72
C PRO A 121 -3.39 5.54 -20.90
N TYR A 122 -2.83 5.50 -22.12
CA TYR A 122 -1.49 6.01 -22.39
C TYR A 122 -1.35 7.52 -22.06
N ILE A 123 -2.42 8.29 -22.18
CA ILE A 123 -2.45 9.71 -21.83
C ILE A 123 -2.05 10.00 -20.37
N LEU A 124 -2.15 9.00 -19.48
CA LEU A 124 -1.78 9.13 -18.07
C LEU A 124 -0.33 8.76 -17.77
N ILE A 125 0.45 8.28 -18.77
CA ILE A 125 1.77 7.70 -18.54
C ILE A 125 2.76 8.71 -17.95
N ASP A 126 2.75 9.96 -18.44
CA ASP A 126 3.64 11.00 -17.94
C ASP A 126 3.37 11.28 -16.47
N LYS A 127 2.10 11.49 -16.12
CA LYS A 127 1.69 11.72 -14.75
C LYS A 127 2.07 10.57 -13.82
N ILE A 128 1.94 9.32 -14.28
CA ILE A 128 2.25 8.14 -13.47
C ILE A 128 3.75 7.99 -13.26
N CYS A 129 4.56 8.15 -14.32
CA CYS A 129 6.02 7.99 -14.22
C CYS A 129 6.68 9.06 -13.35
N ASP A 130 6.07 10.23 -13.22
CA ASP A 130 6.56 11.35 -12.41
C ASP A 130 6.17 11.26 -10.93
N LEU A 131 5.37 10.24 -10.54
CA LEU A 131 4.99 10.04 -9.14
C LEU A 131 6.20 9.57 -8.29
N PRO A 132 6.50 10.24 -7.17
CA PRO A 132 7.75 10.03 -6.43
C PRO A 132 7.88 8.63 -5.82
N MET A 133 6.78 7.98 -5.48
CA MET A 133 6.79 6.69 -4.78
C MET A 133 6.43 5.49 -5.68
N ILE A 134 6.44 5.69 -7.01
CA ILE A 134 6.04 4.66 -7.98
C ILE A 134 6.93 3.40 -7.92
N ASP A 135 8.21 3.56 -7.55
CA ASP A 135 9.17 2.47 -7.42
C ASP A 135 8.92 1.59 -6.18
N PHE A 136 8.23 2.11 -5.18
CA PHE A 136 7.97 1.40 -3.92
C PHE A 136 6.72 0.52 -3.99
N HIS A 137 5.61 1.09 -4.49
CA HIS A 137 4.36 0.35 -4.58
C HIS A 137 3.39 0.99 -5.57
N PHE A 138 3.27 0.41 -6.77
CA PHE A 138 2.46 0.94 -7.86
C PHE A 138 1.03 1.29 -7.44
N SER A 139 0.25 0.30 -6.98
CA SER A 139 -1.19 0.50 -6.67
C SER A 139 -1.41 1.52 -5.54
N ALA A 140 -0.57 1.51 -4.50
CA ALA A 140 -0.67 2.48 -3.40
C ALA A 140 -0.34 3.89 -3.86
N THR A 141 0.66 4.05 -4.73
CA THR A 141 1.06 5.34 -5.30
C THR A 141 -0.05 5.91 -6.19
N ILE A 142 -0.70 5.07 -7.01
CA ILE A 142 -1.85 5.50 -7.81
C ILE A 142 -3.00 5.97 -6.90
N ILE A 143 -3.31 5.25 -5.82
CA ILE A 143 -4.34 5.68 -4.86
C ILE A 143 -3.98 7.04 -4.26
N LYS A 144 -2.72 7.22 -3.81
CA LYS A 144 -2.25 8.49 -3.23
C LYS A 144 -2.29 9.65 -4.21
N SER A 145 -2.01 9.42 -5.48
CA SER A 145 -1.95 10.44 -6.53
C SER A 145 -3.32 11.05 -6.89
N GLN A 146 -4.42 10.47 -6.38
CA GLN A 146 -5.79 10.87 -6.71
C GLN A 146 -6.12 10.79 -8.22
N ILE A 147 -5.32 10.07 -9.00
CA ILE A 147 -5.71 9.72 -10.37
C ILE A 147 -7.00 8.91 -10.30
N PRO A 148 -8.03 9.26 -11.07
CA PRO A 148 -9.29 8.52 -11.04
C PRO A 148 -9.09 7.04 -11.35
N ILE A 149 -9.64 6.18 -10.51
CA ILE A 149 -9.55 4.73 -10.65
C ILE A 149 -10.93 4.10 -10.63
N ASN A 150 -11.06 2.92 -11.26
CA ASN A 150 -12.16 2.01 -11.06
C ASN A 150 -11.63 0.58 -11.01
N SER A 151 -12.44 -0.38 -10.62
CA SER A 151 -12.05 -1.78 -10.61
C SER A 151 -13.17 -2.68 -11.09
N ILE A 152 -12.79 -3.73 -11.81
CA ILE A 152 -13.70 -4.81 -12.20
C ILE A 152 -13.35 -6.09 -11.45
N PRO A 153 -14.36 -6.90 -11.07
CA PRO A 153 -14.12 -8.17 -10.40
C PRO A 153 -13.52 -9.19 -11.38
N CYS A 154 -12.40 -9.80 -10.98
CA CYS A 154 -11.69 -10.79 -11.77
C CYS A 154 -11.37 -12.03 -10.92
N ASP A 155 -11.53 -13.23 -11.49
CA ASP A 155 -11.09 -14.45 -10.85
C ASP A 155 -9.57 -14.59 -10.97
N LYS A 156 -8.97 -15.14 -9.92
CA LYS A 156 -7.55 -15.51 -9.94
C LYS A 156 -7.36 -16.65 -10.95
N GLY A 157 -6.38 -16.48 -11.83
CA GLY A 157 -5.95 -17.54 -12.74
C GLY A 157 -5.18 -18.65 -12.00
N ILE A 158 -4.89 -19.72 -12.72
CA ILE A 158 -4.09 -20.84 -12.23
C ILE A 158 -2.63 -20.56 -12.59
N ARG A 159 -1.74 -20.63 -11.60
CA ARG A 159 -0.31 -20.48 -11.82
C ARG A 159 0.21 -21.59 -12.73
N TYR A 160 0.98 -21.22 -13.75
CA TYR A 160 1.49 -22.18 -14.75
C TYR A 160 2.52 -23.15 -14.17
N SER A 161 3.36 -22.69 -13.22
CA SER A 161 4.37 -23.52 -12.57
C SER A 161 4.84 -22.89 -11.24
N GLY A 162 5.42 -23.73 -10.36
CA GLY A 162 6.01 -23.33 -9.08
C GLY A 162 4.97 -23.05 -7.98
N GLN A 163 5.49 -22.96 -6.76
CA GLN A 163 4.69 -22.55 -5.59
C GLN A 163 4.74 -21.03 -5.43
N SER A 164 3.72 -20.48 -4.76
CA SER A 164 3.72 -19.05 -4.42
C SER A 164 5.00 -18.70 -3.65
N SER A 165 5.80 -17.78 -4.19
CA SER A 165 6.99 -17.26 -3.50
C SER A 165 6.64 -16.30 -2.37
N MET A 166 5.35 -15.98 -2.18
CA MET A 166 4.88 -15.03 -1.18
C MET A 166 4.79 -15.72 0.19
N ARG A 167 5.94 -15.89 0.84
CA ARG A 167 6.01 -16.25 2.25
C ARG A 167 5.48 -15.09 3.11
N PHE A 168 5.08 -15.39 4.34
CA PHE A 168 4.55 -14.39 5.29
C PHE A 168 5.45 -13.14 5.42
N THR A 169 6.76 -13.33 5.51
CA THR A 169 7.74 -12.22 5.54
C THR A 169 7.68 -11.33 4.31
N LYS A 170 7.56 -11.90 3.11
CA LYS A 170 7.42 -11.10 1.87
C LYS A 170 6.09 -10.34 1.82
N PHE A 171 5.01 -10.97 2.32
CA PHE A 171 3.73 -10.28 2.47
C PHE A 171 3.83 -9.09 3.42
N LEU A 172 4.50 -9.25 4.58
CA LEU A 172 4.70 -8.16 5.53
C LEU A 172 5.52 -7.02 4.92
N ILE A 173 6.63 -7.33 4.24
CA ILE A 173 7.45 -6.32 3.55
C ILE A 173 6.62 -5.59 2.48
N HIS A 174 5.80 -6.30 1.71
CA HIS A 174 4.92 -5.70 0.71
C HIS A 174 3.88 -4.77 1.34
N ALA A 175 3.28 -5.19 2.46
CA ALA A 175 2.36 -4.37 3.24
C ALA A 175 3.04 -3.11 3.79
N MET A 176 4.27 -3.22 4.33
CA MET A 176 5.04 -2.07 4.79
C MET A 176 5.40 -1.11 3.65
N LYS A 177 5.79 -1.62 2.47
CA LYS A 177 6.03 -0.80 1.28
C LYS A 177 4.77 -0.03 0.85
N SER A 178 3.59 -0.63 0.91
CA SER A 178 2.33 0.06 0.60
C SER A 178 2.00 1.18 1.61
N LEU A 179 2.26 0.94 2.90
CA LEU A 179 2.08 1.95 3.95
C LEU A 179 3.10 3.09 3.82
N SER A 180 4.35 2.80 3.46
CA SER A 180 5.39 3.84 3.33
C SER A 180 5.07 4.88 2.26
N VAL A 181 4.23 4.56 1.28
CA VAL A 181 3.71 5.54 0.31
C VAL A 181 2.91 6.65 1.00
N PHE A 182 2.24 6.34 2.11
CA PHE A 182 1.38 7.24 2.88
C PHE A 182 2.04 7.73 4.17
N TYR A 183 3.39 7.81 4.21
CA TYR A 183 4.09 8.13 5.46
C TYR A 183 3.67 9.48 6.06
N GLU A 184 3.37 10.49 5.25
CA GLU A 184 2.95 11.81 5.70
C GLU A 184 1.59 11.77 6.38
N GLU A 185 0.64 11.09 5.76
CA GLU A 185 -0.71 10.90 6.30
C GLU A 185 -0.67 10.12 7.61
N ILE A 186 0.20 9.12 7.68
CA ILE A 186 0.41 8.30 8.88
C ILE A 186 1.03 9.14 9.99
N LEU A 187 2.10 9.90 9.72
CA LEU A 187 2.73 10.77 10.71
C LEU A 187 1.76 11.84 11.21
N THR A 188 0.99 12.45 10.32
CA THR A 188 -0.03 13.45 10.70
C THR A 188 -1.08 12.84 11.63
N ARG A 189 -1.53 11.61 11.37
CA ARG A 189 -2.48 10.92 12.26
C ARG A 189 -1.86 10.58 13.61
N PHE A 190 -0.62 10.10 13.63
CA PHE A 190 0.10 9.87 14.89
C PHE A 190 0.23 11.14 15.72
N LEU A 191 0.52 12.28 15.08
CA LEU A 191 0.59 13.58 15.74
C LEU A 191 -0.76 13.94 16.37
N ILE A 192 -1.86 13.82 15.62
CA ILE A 192 -3.22 14.11 16.12
C ILE A 192 -3.59 13.16 17.27
N PHE A 193 -3.38 11.85 17.11
CA PHE A 193 -3.70 10.86 18.14
C PHE A 193 -2.88 11.07 19.42
N SER A 194 -1.59 11.41 19.29
CA SER A 194 -0.74 11.71 20.43
C SER A 194 -1.22 12.95 21.17
N PHE A 195 -1.59 14.01 20.46
CA PHE A 195 -2.14 15.23 21.04
C PHE A 195 -3.44 14.98 21.80
N ILE A 196 -4.38 14.29 21.18
CA ILE A 196 -5.66 13.92 21.83
C ILE A 196 -5.39 13.03 23.06
N GLY A 197 -4.48 12.05 22.94
CA GLY A 197 -4.11 11.17 24.03
C GLY A 197 -3.52 11.94 25.23
N ILE A 198 -2.70 12.95 24.98
CA ILE A 198 -2.17 13.82 26.03
C ILE A 198 -3.31 14.57 26.74
N LEU A 199 -4.24 15.16 26.00
CA LEU A 199 -5.38 15.87 26.60
C LEU A 199 -6.25 14.95 27.48
N ILE A 200 -6.53 13.73 27.00
CA ILE A 200 -7.29 12.73 27.77
C ILE A 200 -6.53 12.37 29.05
N ASN A 201 -5.22 12.14 28.98
CA ASN A 201 -4.42 11.81 30.17
C ASN A 201 -4.38 12.95 31.18
N ILE A 202 -4.25 14.20 30.75
CA ILE A 202 -4.33 15.38 31.63
C ILE A 202 -5.69 15.42 32.33
N PHE A 203 -6.78 15.20 31.58
CA PHE A 203 -8.12 15.15 32.18
C PHE A 203 -8.25 14.04 33.22
N LEU A 204 -7.70 12.85 32.97
CA LEU A 204 -7.71 11.74 33.92
C LEU A 204 -6.90 12.08 35.19
N ILE A 205 -5.74 12.71 35.06
CA ILE A 205 -4.94 13.15 36.23
C ILE A 205 -5.72 14.14 37.08
N ILE A 206 -6.39 15.12 36.44
CA ILE A 206 -7.23 16.09 37.14
C ILE A 206 -8.39 15.39 37.84
N SER A 207 -9.03 14.43 37.18
CA SER A 207 -10.13 13.64 37.77
C SER A 207 -9.67 12.85 39.02
N ILE A 208 -8.50 12.21 38.94
CA ILE A 208 -7.92 11.49 40.09
C ILE A 208 -7.66 12.45 41.26
N PHE A 209 -7.18 13.66 40.99
CA PHE A 209 -6.96 14.69 42.00
C PHE A 209 -8.26 15.06 42.74
N PHE A 210 -9.35 15.28 41.99
CA PHE A 210 -10.66 15.57 42.58
C PHE A 210 -11.20 14.39 43.40
N ILE A 211 -11.12 13.15 42.86
CA ILE A 211 -11.55 11.95 43.60
C ILE A 211 -10.79 11.83 44.91
N LYS A 212 -9.48 12.09 44.92
CA LYS A 212 -8.64 12.05 46.16
C LYS A 212 -9.08 13.06 47.21
N ILE A 213 -9.53 14.24 46.78
CA ILE A 213 -9.97 15.30 47.71
C ILE A 213 -11.33 14.98 48.31
N PHE A 214 -12.27 14.53 47.50
CA PHE A 214 -13.69 14.37 47.88
C PHE A 214 -14.04 12.97 48.37
N SER A 215 -13.23 11.95 48.14
CA SER A 215 -13.49 10.58 48.59
C SER A 215 -12.69 10.21 49.82
N GLN A 216 -13.37 9.85 50.92
CA GLN A 216 -12.77 9.40 52.18
C GLN A 216 -12.34 7.92 52.20
N SER A 217 -12.72 7.11 51.15
CA SER A 217 -12.56 5.66 51.12
C SER A 217 -11.51 5.14 50.16
N VAL A 218 -10.55 5.98 49.79
CA VAL A 218 -9.52 5.60 48.81
C VAL A 218 -8.30 4.94 49.49
N MET A 219 -7.90 3.76 48.98
CA MET A 219 -6.73 3.04 49.49
C MET A 219 -5.45 3.90 49.41
N LEU A 220 -4.59 3.81 50.44
CA LEU A 220 -3.30 4.49 50.48
C LEU A 220 -2.43 4.10 49.28
N GLY A 221 -1.86 5.09 48.58
CA GLY A 221 -0.99 4.87 47.44
C GLY A 221 -1.70 4.69 46.07
N TRP A 222 -3.03 4.47 46.01
CA TRP A 222 -3.75 4.27 44.78
C TRP A 222 -3.58 5.44 43.80
N SER A 223 -3.84 6.65 44.23
CA SER A 223 -3.76 7.85 43.39
C SER A 223 -2.33 8.11 42.87
N SER A 224 -1.31 7.88 43.70
CA SER A 224 0.10 8.06 43.32
C SER A 224 0.50 7.07 42.22
N ASN A 225 0.10 5.79 42.33
CA ASN A 225 0.40 4.79 41.30
C ASN A 225 -0.31 5.08 39.99
N MET A 226 -1.57 5.53 40.04
CA MET A 226 -2.34 5.89 38.85
C MET A 226 -1.72 7.12 38.14
N VAL A 227 -1.37 8.17 38.87
CA VAL A 227 -0.73 9.37 38.34
C VAL A 227 0.62 9.02 37.73
N LEU A 228 1.44 8.17 38.41
CA LEU A 228 2.70 7.71 37.85
C LEU A 228 2.50 6.98 36.49
N GLY A 229 1.55 6.06 36.42
CA GLY A 229 1.24 5.36 35.18
C GLY A 229 0.80 6.31 34.06
N LEU A 230 -0.08 7.26 34.35
CA LEU A 230 -0.54 8.27 33.39
C LEU A 230 0.60 9.20 32.95
N THR A 231 1.52 9.56 33.85
CA THR A 231 2.68 10.38 33.51
C THR A 231 3.60 9.66 32.52
N VAL A 232 3.83 8.36 32.70
CA VAL A 232 4.60 7.54 31.75
C VAL A 232 3.92 7.54 30.36
N ILE A 233 2.59 7.37 30.33
CA ILE A 233 1.83 7.40 29.05
C ILE A 233 1.97 8.78 28.38
N ILE A 234 1.82 9.89 29.13
CA ILE A 234 2.01 11.26 28.59
C ILE A 234 3.42 11.40 27.99
N THR A 235 4.45 10.93 28.69
CA THR A 235 5.83 11.02 28.19
C THR A 235 6.01 10.28 26.86
N ILE A 236 5.46 9.07 26.75
CA ILE A 236 5.50 8.30 25.49
C ILE A 236 4.75 9.04 24.39
N LEU A 237 3.54 9.53 24.66
CA LEU A 237 2.74 10.28 23.68
C LEU A 237 3.41 11.58 23.23
N ALA A 238 4.03 12.31 24.16
CA ALA A 238 4.81 13.51 23.86
C ALA A 238 6.00 13.19 22.96
N PHE A 239 6.74 12.09 23.24
CA PHE A 239 7.82 11.64 22.39
C PHE A 239 7.31 11.29 20.97
N MET A 240 6.20 10.55 20.84
CA MET A 240 5.59 10.23 19.55
C MET A 240 5.15 11.49 18.80
N PHE A 241 4.57 12.47 19.50
CA PHE A 241 4.16 13.76 18.93
C PHE A 241 5.36 14.50 18.34
N PHE A 242 6.43 14.71 19.14
CA PHE A 242 7.62 15.44 18.68
C PHE A 242 8.37 14.68 17.57
N ALA A 243 8.50 13.36 17.67
CA ALA A 243 9.11 12.54 16.62
C ALA A 243 8.36 12.67 15.29
N SER A 244 7.02 12.58 15.31
CA SER A 244 6.20 12.75 14.11
C SER A 244 6.32 14.16 13.53
N LEU A 245 6.34 15.19 14.40
CA LEU A 245 6.50 16.58 13.98
C LEU A 245 7.86 16.81 13.30
N ILE A 246 8.95 16.35 13.90
CA ILE A 246 10.30 16.48 13.34
C ILE A 246 10.40 15.76 12.00
N MET A 247 9.83 14.55 11.86
CA MET A 247 9.83 13.81 10.61
C MET A 247 9.02 14.50 9.51
N LEU A 248 7.99 15.27 9.86
CA LEU A 248 7.20 16.04 8.88
C LEU A 248 7.92 17.33 8.44
N ILE A 249 8.68 17.97 9.32
CA ILE A 249 9.41 19.23 9.04
C ILE A 249 10.68 18.97 8.23
N ASN A 250 11.39 17.87 8.50
CA ASN A 250 12.67 17.54 7.86
C ASN A 250 12.49 16.86 6.47
N LYS A 251 11.45 17.18 5.78
CA LYS A 251 11.14 16.72 4.40
C LYS A 251 11.81 17.63 3.31
#